data_75bec01a5cbe78cf962ef7504ea25680
#
_entry.id   75bec01a5cbe78cf962ef7504ea25680
#
_cell.length_a   1.000
_cell.length_b   1.000
_cell.length_c   1.000
_cell.angle_alpha   90.00
_cell.angle_beta   90.00
_cell.angle_gamma   90.00
#
_symmetry.space_group_name_H-M   'P 1'
#
loop_
_entity.id
_entity.type
_entity.pdbx_description
1 polymer ?
#
loop_
_entity_poly.entity_id
_entity_poly.type
_entity_poly.pdbx_seq_one_letter_code
_entity_poly.pdbx_strand_id
1 'polypeptide(L)'
;MNNAIRARVAEIPADFLKQVRTEGRDALGQQVKRVIAEGGEPCRDVLRRANKGEELTLASFSPFQKPGPYHEYGPVFVLANESTETIDRTAVPAGEDGNYLQQRFAIRAYSENEEILDAALVEPDAAQETVDRFFARTDTAFLHVRFPSYGCFACRLDRS
;
A
#
# COMPACT_ATOMS: atom_id res chain seq x y z
N MET A 1 -1.07 6.50 -31.21
CA MET A 1 -1.89 5.85 -30.16
C MET A 1 -1.16 5.96 -28.85
N ASN A 2 -1.69 6.73 -27.94
CA ASN A 2 -1.17 6.74 -26.58
C ASN A 2 -1.61 5.44 -25.90
N ASN A 3 -0.72 4.47 -25.83
CA ASN A 3 -0.90 3.39 -24.88
C ASN A 3 -0.72 4.00 -23.49
N ALA A 4 -1.83 4.46 -22.89
CA ALA A 4 -1.80 4.88 -21.51
C ALA A 4 -1.33 3.68 -20.68
N ILE A 5 -0.19 3.82 -20.03
CA ILE A 5 0.32 2.81 -19.11
C ILE A 5 -0.64 2.80 -17.93
N ARG A 6 -1.45 1.76 -17.84
CA ARG A 6 -2.40 1.61 -16.73
C ARG A 6 -1.65 1.00 -15.55
N ALA A 7 -1.85 1.57 -14.40
CA ALA A 7 -1.36 1.03 -13.15
C ALA A 7 -2.45 0.22 -12.46
N ARG A 8 -2.05 -0.82 -11.77
CA ARG A 8 -2.92 -1.64 -10.93
C ARG A 8 -2.41 -1.64 -9.51
N VAL A 9 -3.30 -1.45 -8.55
CA VAL A 9 -2.97 -1.56 -7.12
C VAL A 9 -2.85 -3.04 -6.76
N ALA A 10 -1.66 -3.45 -6.31
CA ALA A 10 -1.39 -4.81 -5.92
C ALA A 10 -2.10 -5.17 -4.62
N GLU A 11 -2.47 -6.43 -4.49
CA GLU A 11 -3.01 -6.98 -3.25
C GLU A 11 -1.89 -7.17 -2.23
N ILE A 12 -2.23 -7.06 -0.95
CA ILE A 12 -1.35 -7.54 0.11
C ILE A 12 -1.22 -9.07 -0.07
N PRO A 13 0.00 -9.63 0.01
CA PRO A 13 0.19 -11.06 -0.20
C PRO A 13 -0.74 -11.92 0.66
N ALA A 14 -1.41 -12.86 0.01
CA ALA A 14 -2.37 -13.75 0.68
C ALA A 14 -1.74 -14.56 1.81
N ASP A 15 -0.49 -14.99 1.64
CA ASP A 15 0.26 -15.74 2.66
C ASP A 15 0.49 -14.90 3.91
N PHE A 16 0.81 -13.61 3.74
CA PHE A 16 0.96 -12.70 4.88
C PHE A 16 -0.37 -12.54 5.64
N LEU A 17 -1.46 -12.28 4.93
CA LEU A 17 -2.79 -12.14 5.54
C LEU A 17 -3.21 -13.41 6.27
N LYS A 18 -2.96 -14.58 5.68
CA LYS A 18 -3.24 -15.87 6.31
C LYS A 18 -2.44 -16.04 7.60
N GLN A 19 -1.13 -15.78 7.56
CA GLN A 19 -0.26 -15.89 8.72
C GLN A 19 -0.71 -14.97 9.86
N VAL A 20 -1.03 -13.72 9.53
CA VAL A 20 -1.51 -12.73 10.49
C VAL A 20 -2.83 -13.14 11.12
N ARG A 21 -3.77 -13.65 10.31
CA ARG A 21 -5.14 -13.97 10.75
C ARG A 21 -5.25 -15.32 11.45
N THR A 22 -4.51 -16.33 10.99
CA THR A 22 -4.63 -17.70 11.53
C THR A 22 -3.57 -18.03 12.59
N GLU A 23 -2.34 -17.53 12.40
CA GLU A 23 -1.22 -17.83 13.30
C GLU A 23 -0.95 -16.70 14.30
N GLY A 24 -1.49 -15.50 14.03
CA GLY A 24 -1.24 -14.33 14.88
C GLY A 24 0.21 -13.87 14.89
N ARG A 25 0.95 -14.15 13.80
CA ARG A 25 2.34 -13.76 13.63
C ARG A 25 2.50 -12.85 12.44
N ASP A 26 3.39 -11.86 12.55
CA ASP A 26 3.72 -10.93 11.48
C ASP A 26 4.90 -11.41 10.62
N ALA A 27 5.38 -10.55 9.72
CA ALA A 27 6.48 -10.89 8.81
C ALA A 27 7.82 -11.16 9.52
N LEU A 28 7.97 -10.68 10.75
CA LEU A 28 9.15 -10.93 11.60
C LEU A 28 8.95 -12.08 12.59
N GLY A 29 7.82 -12.79 12.50
CA GLY A 29 7.46 -13.86 13.44
C GLY A 29 7.01 -13.35 14.80
N GLN A 30 6.76 -12.06 14.95
CA GLN A 30 6.30 -11.44 16.18
C GLN A 30 4.78 -11.62 16.34
N GLN A 31 4.32 -11.65 17.58
CA GLN A 31 2.90 -11.66 17.85
C GLN A 31 2.27 -10.34 17.35
N VAL A 32 1.19 -10.46 16.59
CA VAL A 32 0.43 -9.30 16.11
C VAL A 32 -0.38 -8.66 17.25
N LYS A 33 -0.80 -7.41 17.05
CA LYS A 33 -1.69 -6.72 17.98
C LYS A 33 -3.09 -6.64 17.39
N ARG A 34 -4.07 -7.13 18.12
CA ARG A 34 -5.48 -6.94 17.78
C ARG A 34 -5.99 -5.69 18.48
N VAL A 35 -6.63 -4.82 17.72
CA VAL A 35 -7.14 -3.54 18.21
C VAL A 35 -8.55 -3.29 17.69
N ILE A 36 -9.32 -2.51 18.42
CA ILE A 36 -10.61 -2.01 17.97
C ILE A 36 -10.38 -0.62 17.40
N ALA A 37 -10.83 -0.40 16.16
CA ALA A 37 -10.62 0.85 15.47
C ALA A 37 -11.28 2.02 16.20
N GLU A 38 -10.54 3.09 16.33
CA GLU A 38 -11.09 4.39 16.76
C GLU A 38 -11.78 5.11 15.61
N GLY A 39 -11.43 4.74 14.39
CA GLY A 39 -11.90 5.31 13.13
C GLY A 39 -10.77 6.07 12.43
N GLY A 40 -10.58 5.79 11.14
CA GLY A 40 -9.57 6.45 10.33
C GLY A 40 -8.26 5.70 10.15
N GLU A 41 -8.07 4.57 10.78
CA GLU A 41 -6.88 3.73 10.57
C GLU A 41 -6.86 3.21 9.13
N PRO A 42 -5.72 3.32 8.41
CA PRO A 42 -5.67 2.87 7.02
C PRO A 42 -5.53 1.36 6.90
N CYS A 43 -6.53 0.71 6.33
CA CYS A 43 -6.56 -0.74 6.15
C CYS A 43 -5.98 -1.10 4.79
N ARG A 44 -4.80 -1.75 4.76
CA ARG A 44 -4.05 -2.02 3.52
C ARG A 44 -4.69 -3.11 2.66
N ASP A 45 -5.43 -4.01 3.26
CA ASP A 45 -6.10 -5.10 2.54
C ASP A 45 -7.34 -4.63 1.77
N VAL A 46 -8.05 -3.65 2.28
CA VAL A 46 -9.29 -3.14 1.67
C VAL A 46 -9.18 -1.72 1.10
N LEU A 47 -8.01 -1.09 1.20
CA LEU A 47 -7.72 0.24 0.64
C LEU A 47 -8.74 1.30 1.07
N ARG A 48 -9.11 1.27 2.33
CA ARG A 48 -9.97 2.26 2.95
C ARG A 48 -9.60 2.50 4.41
N ARG A 49 -10.13 3.56 4.96
CA ARG A 49 -10.02 3.83 6.40
C ARG A 49 -11.01 2.97 7.17
N ALA A 50 -10.62 2.55 8.36
CA ALA A 50 -11.49 1.80 9.25
C ALA A 50 -12.63 2.66 9.77
N ASN A 51 -13.78 2.03 9.95
CA ASN A 51 -14.88 2.61 10.70
C ASN A 51 -14.67 2.34 12.20
N LYS A 52 -15.11 3.27 13.03
CA LYS A 52 -15.06 3.08 14.49
C LYS A 52 -15.71 1.77 14.89
N GLY A 53 -15.03 0.98 15.70
CA GLY A 53 -15.52 -0.29 16.20
C GLY A 53 -15.13 -1.51 15.38
N GLU A 54 -14.58 -1.34 14.19
CA GLU A 54 -14.08 -2.48 13.42
C GLU A 54 -12.86 -3.13 14.10
N GLU A 55 -12.78 -4.45 14.03
CA GLU A 55 -11.63 -5.19 14.54
C GLU A 55 -10.48 -5.17 13.54
N LEU A 56 -9.33 -4.72 13.99
CA LEU A 56 -8.12 -4.60 13.18
C LEU A 56 -6.99 -5.45 13.75
N THR A 57 -6.05 -5.78 12.89
CA THR A 57 -4.75 -6.33 13.28
C THR A 57 -3.66 -5.36 12.87
N LEU A 58 -2.78 -5.02 13.81
CA LEU A 58 -1.57 -4.25 13.58
C LEU A 58 -0.39 -5.21 13.55
N ALA A 59 0.35 -5.21 12.45
CA ALA A 59 1.41 -6.17 12.19
C ALA A 59 2.58 -5.52 11.45
N SER A 60 3.77 -6.03 11.68
CA SER A 60 4.95 -5.65 10.89
C SER A 60 4.90 -6.34 9.53
N PHE A 61 5.13 -5.57 8.48
CA PHE A 61 5.05 -6.01 7.09
C PHE A 61 6.25 -5.46 6.30
N SER A 62 6.77 -6.25 5.38
CA SER A 62 7.74 -5.78 4.39
C SER A 62 7.11 -5.77 3.00
N PRO A 63 7.07 -4.62 2.31
CA PRO A 63 6.63 -4.55 0.92
C PRO A 63 7.72 -4.97 -0.07
N PHE A 64 8.88 -5.38 0.43
CA PHE A 64 10.03 -5.82 -0.36
C PHE A 64 10.22 -7.32 -0.26
N GLN A 65 10.75 -7.92 -1.34
CA GLN A 65 11.02 -9.36 -1.41
C GLN A 65 12.53 -9.67 -1.44
N LYS A 66 13.34 -8.71 -1.89
CA LYS A 66 14.78 -8.90 -2.07
C LYS A 66 15.56 -8.27 -0.93
N PRO A 67 16.66 -8.87 -0.48
CA PRO A 67 17.58 -8.20 0.43
C PRO A 67 18.22 -7.00 -0.29
N GLY A 68 18.51 -5.95 0.45
CA GLY A 68 19.12 -4.76 -0.08
C GLY A 68 19.01 -3.57 0.86
N PRO A 69 19.66 -2.46 0.54
CA PRO A 69 19.69 -1.28 1.42
C PRO A 69 18.33 -0.62 1.61
N TYR A 70 17.38 -0.84 0.70
CA TYR A 70 16.03 -0.27 0.79
C TYR A 70 15.02 -1.22 1.45
N HIS A 71 15.43 -2.47 1.73
CA HIS A 71 14.55 -3.43 2.39
C HIS A 71 14.20 -2.94 3.79
N GLU A 72 12.90 -2.91 4.11
CA GLU A 72 12.44 -2.44 5.41
C GLU A 72 11.18 -3.16 5.86
N TYR A 73 10.94 -3.13 7.17
CA TYR A 73 9.70 -3.58 7.80
C TYR A 73 9.02 -2.36 8.42
N GLY A 74 7.70 -2.31 8.33
CA GLY A 74 6.93 -1.24 8.94
C GLY A 74 5.54 -1.69 9.34
N PRO A 75 4.85 -0.91 10.19
CA PRO A 75 3.53 -1.26 10.69
C PRO A 75 2.47 -1.10 9.61
N VAL A 76 1.57 -2.07 9.55
CA VAL A 76 0.36 -1.99 8.71
C VAL A 76 -0.86 -2.41 9.53
N PHE A 77 -1.98 -1.73 9.30
CA PHE A 77 -3.29 -2.21 9.70
C PHE A 77 -3.91 -3.02 8.57
N VAL A 78 -4.53 -4.11 8.93
CA VAL A 78 -5.43 -4.89 8.06
C VAL A 78 -6.68 -5.24 8.88
N LEU A 79 -7.78 -5.56 8.22
CA LEU A 79 -8.96 -6.07 8.93
C LEU A 79 -8.61 -7.39 9.62
N ALA A 80 -9.08 -7.57 10.84
CA ALA A 80 -8.82 -8.79 11.62
C ALA A 80 -9.41 -10.03 10.97
N ASN A 81 -10.50 -9.87 10.23
CA ASN A 81 -11.17 -10.93 9.48
C ASN A 81 -11.19 -10.58 7.99
N GLU A 82 -11.19 -11.61 7.15
CA GLU A 82 -11.29 -11.44 5.71
C GLU A 82 -12.60 -10.72 5.35
N SER A 83 -12.50 -9.74 4.45
CA SER A 83 -13.64 -8.99 3.94
C SER A 83 -14.06 -9.50 2.57
N THR A 84 -15.37 -9.47 2.29
CA THR A 84 -15.94 -9.79 0.98
C THR A 84 -16.22 -8.54 0.15
N GLU A 85 -15.83 -7.36 0.64
CA GLU A 85 -16.08 -6.11 -0.08
C GLU A 85 -15.30 -6.03 -1.38
N THR A 86 -15.94 -5.43 -2.40
CA THR A 86 -15.32 -5.20 -3.70
C THR A 86 -14.38 -4.00 -3.64
N ILE A 87 -13.15 -4.18 -4.13
CA ILE A 87 -12.11 -3.15 -4.12
C ILE A 87 -11.74 -2.80 -5.56
N ASP A 88 -11.84 -1.52 -5.92
CA ASP A 88 -11.33 -1.04 -7.20
C ASP A 88 -9.80 -0.91 -7.13
N ARG A 89 -9.11 -1.71 -7.94
CA ARG A 89 -7.65 -1.72 -8.04
C ARG A 89 -7.12 -1.10 -9.34
N THR A 90 -8.00 -0.47 -10.11
CA THR A 90 -7.65 0.09 -11.43
C THR A 90 -7.20 1.55 -11.36
N ALA A 91 -7.29 2.18 -10.20
CA ALA A 91 -6.88 3.56 -9.97
C ALA A 91 -6.22 3.71 -8.60
N VAL A 92 -5.40 4.74 -8.45
CA VAL A 92 -4.86 5.13 -7.14
C VAL A 92 -6.03 5.47 -6.22
N PRO A 93 -6.09 4.86 -5.02
CA PRO A 93 -7.22 5.10 -4.10
C PRO A 93 -7.11 6.46 -3.40
N ALA A 94 -7.21 7.54 -4.18
CA ALA A 94 -7.01 8.91 -3.74
C ALA A 94 -8.20 9.80 -4.14
N GLY A 95 -8.37 10.91 -3.44
CA GLY A 95 -9.41 11.88 -3.71
C GLY A 95 -10.60 11.79 -2.76
N GLU A 96 -11.65 12.56 -3.06
CA GLU A 96 -12.83 12.68 -2.19
C GLU A 96 -13.62 11.36 -2.07
N ASP A 97 -13.72 10.62 -3.16
CA ASP A 97 -14.42 9.34 -3.21
C ASP A 97 -13.58 8.19 -2.68
N GLY A 98 -12.25 8.37 -2.65
CA GLY A 98 -11.30 7.39 -2.12
C GLY A 98 -10.91 7.72 -0.70
N ASN A 99 -11.58 7.16 0.26
CA ASN A 99 -11.37 7.40 1.69
C ASN A 99 -9.97 6.96 2.21
N TYR A 100 -9.10 6.46 1.37
CA TYR A 100 -7.80 5.91 1.76
C TYR A 100 -6.69 6.97 1.76
N LEU A 101 -6.47 7.63 0.62
CA LEU A 101 -5.45 8.67 0.45
C LEU A 101 -6.15 10.03 0.30
N GLN A 102 -6.35 10.72 1.40
CA GLN A 102 -7.13 11.97 1.47
C GLN A 102 -6.30 13.23 1.31
N GLN A 103 -5.02 13.15 1.64
CA GLN A 103 -4.10 14.29 1.66
C GLN A 103 -2.87 13.96 0.80
N ARG A 104 -1.97 14.93 0.68
CA ARG A 104 -0.67 14.75 0.04
C ARG A 104 0.00 13.46 0.50
N PHE A 105 0.61 12.74 -0.43
CA PHE A 105 1.30 11.49 -0.14
C PHE A 105 2.55 11.35 -1.01
N ALA A 106 3.42 10.39 -0.65
CA ALA A 106 4.64 10.12 -1.38
C ALA A 106 4.44 8.95 -2.35
N ILE A 107 4.99 9.08 -3.55
CA ILE A 107 5.13 7.97 -4.51
C ILE A 107 6.62 7.76 -4.74
N ARG A 108 7.09 6.52 -4.57
CA ARG A 108 8.47 6.10 -4.81
C ARG A 108 8.51 5.10 -5.94
N ALA A 109 9.41 5.35 -6.91
CA ALA A 109 9.62 4.44 -8.03
C ALA A 109 10.82 3.54 -7.76
N TYR A 110 10.68 2.24 -8.04
CA TYR A 110 11.71 1.23 -7.82
C TYR A 110 12.02 0.45 -9.08
N SER A 111 13.27 0.03 -9.21
CA SER A 111 13.71 -0.91 -10.24
C SER A 111 13.30 -2.34 -9.90
N GLU A 112 13.50 -3.26 -10.85
CA GLU A 112 13.29 -4.69 -10.64
C GLU A 112 14.13 -5.25 -9.48
N ASN A 113 15.29 -4.68 -9.24
CA ASN A 113 16.17 -5.06 -8.12
C ASN A 113 15.78 -4.38 -6.79
N GLU A 114 14.64 -3.70 -6.77
CA GLU A 114 14.12 -3.00 -5.59
C GLU A 114 15.02 -1.84 -5.12
N GLU A 115 15.70 -1.19 -6.06
CA GLU A 115 16.46 0.03 -5.82
C GLU A 115 15.61 1.25 -6.17
N ILE A 116 15.65 2.28 -5.33
CA ILE A 116 14.89 3.49 -5.56
C ILE A 116 15.45 4.27 -6.76
N LEU A 117 14.57 4.66 -7.68
CA LEU A 117 14.93 5.42 -8.89
C LEU A 117 14.54 6.88 -8.78
N ASP A 118 13.37 7.16 -8.21
CA ASP A 118 12.81 8.50 -8.11
C ASP A 118 11.72 8.52 -7.04
N ALA A 119 11.36 9.70 -6.61
CA ALA A 119 10.28 9.89 -5.65
C ALA A 119 9.65 11.27 -5.82
N ALA A 120 8.39 11.40 -5.45
CA ALA A 120 7.67 12.66 -5.47
C ALA A 120 6.65 12.71 -4.34
N LEU A 121 6.42 13.91 -3.83
CA LEU A 121 5.32 14.21 -2.93
C LEU A 121 4.20 14.83 -3.78
N VAL A 122 3.01 14.24 -3.74
CA VAL A 122 1.92 14.60 -4.66
C VAL A 122 0.63 14.91 -3.93
N GLU A 123 -0.14 15.84 -4.50
CA GLU A 123 -1.54 16.01 -4.10
C GLU A 123 -2.39 14.91 -4.75
N PRO A 124 -3.52 14.51 -4.14
CA PRO A 124 -4.35 13.43 -4.67
C PRO A 124 -4.78 13.59 -6.12
N ASP A 125 -5.10 14.81 -6.55
CA ASP A 125 -5.52 15.11 -7.91
C ASP A 125 -4.40 15.05 -8.95
N ALA A 126 -3.14 15.12 -8.53
CA ALA A 126 -1.95 15.01 -9.38
C ALA A 126 -1.34 13.60 -9.38
N ALA A 127 -1.90 12.66 -8.64
CA ALA A 127 -1.31 11.34 -8.45
C ALA A 127 -1.18 10.56 -9.75
N GLN A 128 -2.21 10.56 -10.59
CA GLN A 128 -2.19 9.78 -11.83
C GLN A 128 -1.12 10.29 -12.80
N GLU A 129 -0.94 11.60 -12.91
CA GLU A 129 0.11 12.18 -13.74
C GLU A 129 1.50 11.73 -13.29
N THR A 130 1.75 11.69 -11.99
CA THR A 130 3.02 11.22 -11.44
C THR A 130 3.22 9.73 -11.69
N VAL A 131 2.19 8.92 -11.52
CA VAL A 131 2.22 7.49 -11.84
C VAL A 131 2.59 7.26 -13.30
N ASP A 132 1.94 7.97 -14.20
CA ASP A 132 2.21 7.86 -15.64
C ASP A 132 3.64 8.28 -15.96
N ARG A 133 4.12 9.36 -15.37
CA ARG A 133 5.49 9.85 -15.55
C ARG A 133 6.53 8.84 -15.07
N PHE A 134 6.33 8.24 -13.90
CA PHE A 134 7.26 7.25 -13.37
C PHE A 134 7.25 5.96 -14.19
N PHE A 135 6.10 5.50 -14.63
CA PHE A 135 6.00 4.32 -15.49
C PHE A 135 6.40 4.58 -16.95
N ALA A 136 6.54 5.82 -17.37
CA ALA A 136 7.14 6.14 -18.66
C ALA A 136 8.64 5.79 -18.70
N ARG A 137 9.31 5.73 -17.56
CA ARG A 137 10.66 5.19 -17.45
C ARG A 137 10.64 3.68 -17.66
N THR A 138 11.50 3.18 -18.54
CA THR A 138 11.57 1.74 -18.85
C THR A 138 12.16 0.92 -17.71
N ASP A 139 12.95 1.54 -16.84
CA ASP A 139 13.59 0.88 -15.68
C ASP A 139 12.72 0.85 -14.42
N THR A 140 11.59 1.54 -14.40
CA THR A 140 10.64 1.47 -13.29
C THR A 140 9.87 0.16 -13.35
N ALA A 141 10.03 -0.69 -12.33
CA ALA A 141 9.32 -1.96 -12.21
C ALA A 141 7.99 -1.81 -11.44
N PHE A 142 8.00 -1.07 -10.35
CA PHE A 142 6.81 -0.84 -9.53
C PHE A 142 6.93 0.48 -8.75
N LEU A 143 5.82 0.91 -8.18
CA LEU A 143 5.76 2.08 -7.32
C LEU A 143 5.26 1.69 -5.93
N HIS A 144 5.75 2.37 -4.90
CA HIS A 144 5.14 2.36 -3.57
C HIS A 144 4.53 3.72 -3.26
N VAL A 145 3.34 3.68 -2.71
CA VAL A 145 2.67 4.85 -2.12
C VAL A 145 2.86 4.81 -0.62
N ARG A 146 3.20 5.95 -0.02
CA ARG A 146 3.44 6.07 1.41
C ARG A 146 2.68 7.24 2.01
N PHE A 147 2.21 7.05 3.23
CA PHE A 147 1.61 8.13 4.02
C PHE A 147 2.72 9.10 4.45
N PRO A 148 2.54 10.43 4.27
CA PRO A 148 3.66 11.37 4.42
C PRO A 148 4.11 11.57 5.86
N SER A 149 3.17 11.69 6.81
CA SER A 149 3.52 12.01 8.20
C SER A 149 4.15 10.83 8.93
N TYR A 150 3.58 9.63 8.78
CA TYR A 150 4.12 8.43 9.41
C TYR A 150 5.16 7.71 8.55
N GLY A 151 5.19 8.00 7.25
CA GLY A 151 6.12 7.39 6.31
C GLY A 151 5.85 5.93 5.97
N CYS A 152 4.79 5.35 6.50
CA CYS A 152 4.51 3.93 6.34
C CYS A 152 3.87 3.61 4.99
N PHE A 153 4.07 2.36 4.57
CA PHE A 153 3.54 1.81 3.32
C PHE A 153 2.02 1.92 3.24
N ALA A 154 1.52 2.42 2.13
CA ALA A 154 0.10 2.51 1.85
C ALA A 154 -0.36 1.46 0.83
N CYS A 155 0.27 1.41 -0.34
CA CYS A 155 -0.02 0.41 -1.37
C CYS A 155 1.11 0.34 -2.39
N ARG A 156 1.09 -0.73 -3.18
CA ARG A 156 1.99 -0.93 -4.32
C ARG A 156 1.21 -0.78 -5.62
N LEU A 157 1.83 -0.16 -6.61
CA LEU A 157 1.29 -0.05 -7.96
C LEU A 157 2.19 -0.84 -8.91
N ASP A 158 1.58 -1.72 -9.69
CA ASP A 158 2.25 -2.44 -10.76
C ASP A 158 1.75 -1.94 -12.11
N ARG A 159 2.52 -2.22 -13.18
CA ARG A 159 2.05 -2.02 -14.55
C ARG A 159 0.91 -3.00 -14.82
N SER A 160 -0.13 -2.53 -15.45
CA SER A 160 -1.24 -3.39 -15.85
C SER A 160 -1.28 -3.61 -17.36
#